data_c833302a666acb572baac67fe8cc5132
#
_entry.id   c833302a666acb572baac67fe8cc5132
#
_cell.length_a   1.000
_cell.length_b   1.000
_cell.length_c   1.000
_cell.angle_alpha   90.00
_cell.angle_beta   90.00
_cell.angle_gamma   90.00
#
_symmetry.space_group_name_H-M   'P 1'
#
loop_
_entity.id
_entity.type
_entity.pdbx_description
1 polymer ?
#
loop_
_entity_poly.entity_id
_entity_poly.type
_entity_poly.pdbx_seq_one_letter_code
_entity_poly.pdbx_strand_id
1 'polypeptide(L)'
;CGECGDIFKRRIHSCTTYNYVAWACNTHLKNKESCHKKYVRDDEIKVAFITLLNKLIYGYRLILTPYLKVLENSSGDEAIHRIQHLEQLIAQNSEQREALTKLMAQGYIDQILYNQETNALLLQAETYRSDIEAITIGMTGDAAKVTETNLLLHFVSHTDMLTAYSEELFENYADHIEVMNRNEIRFVMK
;
A
#
# COMPACT_ATOMS: atom_id res chain seq x y z
N CYS A 1 -15.71 4.19 -4.77
CA CYS A 1 -16.38 3.84 -6.04
C CYS A 1 -15.35 3.45 -7.08
N GLY A 2 -15.39 2.20 -7.58
CA GLY A 2 -14.45 1.69 -8.59
C GLY A 2 -14.61 2.29 -9.99
N GLU A 3 -15.60 3.16 -10.22
CA GLU A 3 -15.80 3.85 -11.50
C GLU A 3 -15.28 5.29 -11.46
N CYS A 4 -15.68 6.08 -10.45
CA CYS A 4 -15.37 7.50 -10.39
C CYS A 4 -14.47 7.90 -9.20
N GLY A 5 -14.06 6.98 -8.37
CA GLY A 5 -13.22 7.23 -7.19
C GLY A 5 -13.91 7.91 -6.01
N ASP A 6 -15.14 8.42 -6.17
CA ASP A 6 -15.83 9.17 -5.10
C ASP A 6 -16.35 8.25 -3.99
N ILE A 7 -16.61 8.81 -2.84
CA ILE A 7 -17.11 8.11 -1.64
C ILE A 7 -18.56 7.66 -1.81
N PHE A 8 -18.94 6.63 -1.05
CA PHE A 8 -20.33 6.21 -0.92
C PHE A 8 -20.98 6.89 0.29
N LYS A 9 -22.25 7.29 0.14
CA LYS A 9 -23.06 7.87 1.21
C LYS A 9 -24.13 6.89 1.67
N ARG A 10 -24.24 6.75 2.98
CA ARG A 10 -25.27 5.94 3.64
C ARG A 10 -26.64 6.57 3.42
N ARG A 11 -27.62 5.76 2.99
CA ARG A 11 -29.00 6.14 2.77
C ARG A 11 -29.92 5.12 3.43
N ILE A 12 -31.01 5.61 4.05
CA ILE A 12 -32.10 4.78 4.55
C ILE A 12 -33.21 4.83 3.53
N HIS A 13 -33.61 3.68 3.04
CA HIS A 13 -34.71 3.51 2.11
C HIS A 13 -35.92 2.92 2.85
N SER A 14 -37.06 3.57 2.73
CA SER A 14 -38.30 3.10 3.32
C SER A 14 -39.17 2.47 2.24
N CYS A 15 -39.50 1.20 2.44
CA CYS A 15 -40.53 0.51 1.68
C CYS A 15 -41.80 0.38 2.54
N THR A 16 -42.89 0.01 1.94
CA THR A 16 -44.18 -0.15 2.63
C THR A 16 -44.15 -1.18 3.77
N THR A 17 -43.23 -2.13 3.72
CA THR A 17 -43.13 -3.25 4.69
C THR A 17 -41.87 -3.22 5.58
N TYR A 18 -40.79 -2.56 5.13
CA TYR A 18 -39.53 -2.53 5.90
C TYR A 18 -38.62 -1.38 5.45
N ASN A 19 -37.71 -1.00 6.32
CA ASN A 19 -36.63 -0.06 6.01
C ASN A 19 -35.34 -0.84 5.79
N TYR A 20 -34.51 -0.39 4.83
CA TYR A 20 -33.18 -0.94 4.62
C TYR A 20 -32.15 0.17 4.42
N VAL A 21 -30.92 -0.15 4.76
CA VAL A 21 -29.78 0.72 4.55
C VAL A 21 -29.10 0.36 3.23
N ALA A 22 -28.77 1.36 2.45
CA ALA A 22 -27.96 1.20 1.25
C ALA A 22 -26.91 2.31 1.15
N TRP A 23 -25.83 2.00 0.47
CA TRP A 23 -24.74 2.89 0.20
C TRP A 23 -24.76 3.29 -1.27
N ALA A 24 -24.78 4.58 -1.56
CA ALA A 24 -24.84 5.11 -2.92
C ALA A 24 -23.66 6.04 -3.21
N CYS A 25 -23.10 5.91 -4.42
CA CYS A 25 -22.00 6.77 -4.85
C CYS A 25 -22.43 8.25 -4.84
N ASN A 26 -21.63 9.11 -4.22
CA ASN A 26 -21.92 10.53 -4.09
C ASN A 26 -21.98 11.25 -5.45
N THR A 27 -21.10 10.91 -6.39
CA THR A 27 -21.17 11.43 -7.78
C THR A 27 -22.44 11.01 -8.48
N HIS A 28 -22.85 9.74 -8.37
CA HIS A 28 -24.12 9.25 -8.95
C HIS A 28 -25.35 9.99 -8.36
N LEU A 29 -25.31 10.33 -7.06
CA LEU A 29 -26.40 11.07 -6.42
C LEU A 29 -26.51 12.50 -6.94
N LYS A 30 -25.40 13.12 -7.35
CA LYS A 30 -25.36 14.48 -7.91
C LYS A 30 -25.69 14.49 -9.41
N ASN A 31 -25.07 13.58 -10.16
CA ASN A 31 -25.25 13.46 -11.60
C ASN A 31 -25.18 11.99 -12.02
N LYS A 32 -26.29 11.44 -12.48
CA LYS A 32 -26.42 10.03 -12.88
C LYS A 32 -25.61 9.68 -14.14
N GLU A 33 -25.30 10.67 -14.98
CA GLU A 33 -24.50 10.48 -16.19
C GLU A 33 -22.99 10.39 -15.90
N SER A 34 -22.55 11.00 -14.80
CA SER A 34 -21.14 11.04 -14.42
C SER A 34 -20.66 9.76 -13.70
N CYS A 35 -21.57 8.92 -13.22
CA CYS A 35 -21.27 7.63 -12.61
C CYS A 35 -22.48 6.72 -12.66
N HIS A 36 -22.28 5.48 -13.14
CA HIS A 36 -23.35 4.51 -13.30
C HIS A 36 -23.57 3.60 -12.08
N LYS A 37 -22.78 3.75 -11.02
CA LYS A 37 -22.90 2.96 -9.78
C LYS A 37 -24.07 3.44 -8.93
N LYS A 38 -25.15 2.68 -8.92
CA LYS A 38 -26.40 3.07 -8.25
C LYS A 38 -26.26 2.98 -6.72
N TYR A 39 -26.33 1.78 -6.18
CA TYR A 39 -26.21 1.53 -4.74
C TYR A 39 -25.85 0.06 -4.48
N VAL A 40 -25.35 -0.19 -3.27
CA VAL A 40 -25.12 -1.52 -2.69
C VAL A 40 -25.81 -1.57 -1.33
N ARG A 41 -26.45 -2.68 -0.99
CA ARG A 41 -27.14 -2.83 0.29
C ARG A 41 -26.14 -3.12 1.41
N ASP A 42 -26.41 -2.58 2.58
CA ASP A 42 -25.57 -2.74 3.77
C ASP A 42 -25.50 -4.20 4.24
N ASP A 43 -26.63 -4.89 4.18
CA ASP A 43 -26.70 -6.31 4.54
C ASP A 43 -25.91 -7.20 3.55
N GLU A 44 -25.90 -6.88 2.26
CA GLU A 44 -25.12 -7.58 1.25
C GLU A 44 -23.60 -7.41 1.53
N ILE A 45 -23.16 -6.21 1.89
CA ILE A 45 -21.77 -5.93 2.26
C ILE A 45 -21.38 -6.75 3.50
N LYS A 46 -22.22 -6.76 4.52
CA LYS A 46 -21.97 -7.51 5.77
C LYS A 46 -21.85 -9.01 5.54
N VAL A 47 -22.76 -9.58 4.74
CA VAL A 47 -22.71 -11.00 4.37
C VAL A 47 -21.46 -11.31 3.54
N ALA A 48 -21.08 -10.45 2.60
CA ALA A 48 -19.88 -10.62 1.79
C ALA A 48 -18.60 -10.58 2.66
N PHE A 49 -18.53 -9.70 3.67
CA PHE A 49 -17.40 -9.63 4.60
C PHE A 49 -17.26 -10.90 5.44
N ILE A 50 -18.36 -11.40 6.03
CA ILE A 50 -18.35 -12.67 6.78
C ILE A 50 -17.91 -13.82 5.85
N THR A 51 -18.40 -13.84 4.62
CA THR A 51 -18.04 -14.86 3.65
C THR A 51 -16.54 -14.80 3.31
N LEU A 52 -15.97 -13.61 3.18
CA LEU A 52 -14.54 -13.42 2.98
C LEU A 52 -13.74 -13.97 4.17
N LEU A 53 -14.08 -13.55 5.40
CA LEU A 53 -13.38 -14.03 6.60
C LEU A 53 -13.51 -15.54 6.77
N ASN A 54 -14.68 -16.12 6.54
CA ASN A 54 -14.88 -17.57 6.60
C ASN A 54 -14.06 -18.34 5.54
N LYS A 55 -13.89 -17.78 4.34
CA LYS A 55 -12.99 -18.36 3.34
C LYS A 55 -11.52 -18.29 3.82
N LEU A 56 -11.13 -17.21 4.47
CA LEU A 56 -9.78 -17.09 5.05
C LEU A 56 -9.60 -18.06 6.22
N ILE A 57 -10.58 -18.19 7.14
CA ILE A 57 -10.56 -19.15 8.24
C ILE A 57 -10.41 -20.59 7.72
N TYR A 58 -11.13 -20.94 6.67
CA TYR A 58 -11.01 -22.27 6.08
C TYR A 58 -9.71 -22.49 5.33
N GLY A 59 -9.24 -21.48 4.60
CA GLY A 59 -8.14 -21.57 3.64
C GLY A 59 -6.83 -20.89 4.04
N TYR A 60 -6.66 -20.43 5.29
CA TYR A 60 -5.50 -19.64 5.71
C TYR A 60 -4.15 -20.30 5.42
N ARG A 61 -4.06 -21.64 5.55
CA ARG A 61 -2.85 -22.40 5.26
C ARG A 61 -2.43 -22.35 3.79
N LEU A 62 -3.41 -22.20 2.90
CA LEU A 62 -3.19 -22.16 1.45
C LEU A 62 -3.03 -20.72 0.91
N ILE A 63 -3.53 -19.73 1.62
CA ILE A 63 -3.57 -18.34 1.17
C ILE A 63 -2.62 -17.48 2.00
N LEU A 64 -2.89 -17.31 3.29
CA LEU A 64 -2.16 -16.36 4.14
C LEU A 64 -0.76 -16.85 4.51
N THR A 65 -0.58 -18.14 4.80
CA THR A 65 0.73 -18.67 5.18
C THR A 65 1.77 -18.57 4.04
N PRO A 66 1.48 -18.93 2.77
CA PRO A 66 2.43 -18.70 1.68
C PRO A 66 2.63 -17.20 1.40
N TYR A 67 1.58 -16.38 1.49
CA TYR A 67 1.67 -14.94 1.27
C TYR A 67 2.61 -14.30 2.29
N LEU A 68 2.46 -14.63 3.58
CA LEU A 68 3.35 -14.14 4.63
C LEU A 68 4.82 -14.51 4.36
N LYS A 69 5.09 -15.76 3.97
CA LYS A 69 6.45 -16.20 3.61
C LYS A 69 7.05 -15.40 2.46
N VAL A 70 6.24 -15.05 1.46
CA VAL A 70 6.70 -14.20 0.35
C VAL A 70 7.02 -12.80 0.84
N LEU A 71 6.18 -12.20 1.70
CA LEU A 71 6.44 -10.89 2.29
C LEU A 71 7.71 -10.87 3.13
N GLU A 72 7.91 -11.88 3.99
CA GLU A 72 9.11 -12.00 4.83
C GLU A 72 10.40 -12.16 4.00
N ASN A 73 10.34 -12.93 2.90
CA ASN A 73 11.50 -13.16 2.04
C ASN A 73 11.80 -11.99 1.08
N SER A 74 10.80 -11.20 0.70
CA SER A 74 10.98 -10.10 -0.25
C SER A 74 11.47 -8.80 0.39
N SER A 75 11.27 -8.64 1.70
CA SER A 75 11.44 -7.34 2.36
C SER A 75 12.85 -7.06 2.93
N GLY A 76 13.74 -8.03 3.00
CA GLY A 76 14.97 -7.87 3.79
C GLY A 76 16.25 -7.78 2.96
N ASP A 77 16.70 -8.89 2.40
CA ASP A 77 18.08 -9.02 1.93
C ASP A 77 18.39 -8.20 0.67
N GLU A 78 17.51 -8.20 -0.32
CA GLU A 78 17.74 -7.49 -1.59
C GLU A 78 17.73 -5.97 -1.42
N ALA A 79 16.80 -5.46 -0.61
CA ALA A 79 16.72 -4.04 -0.29
C ALA A 79 17.96 -3.57 0.50
N ILE A 80 18.41 -4.34 1.49
CA ILE A 80 19.62 -4.06 2.26
C ILE A 80 20.86 -4.05 1.36
N HIS A 81 21.01 -5.06 0.48
CA HIS A 81 22.12 -5.10 -0.48
C HIS A 81 22.10 -3.90 -1.43
N ARG A 82 20.90 -3.47 -1.87
CA ARG A 82 20.79 -2.30 -2.74
C ARG A 82 21.15 -1.00 -2.03
N ILE A 83 20.74 -0.83 -0.77
CA ILE A 83 21.15 0.32 0.06
C ILE A 83 22.67 0.33 0.22
N GLN A 84 23.29 -0.79 0.61
CA GLN A 84 24.74 -0.90 0.77
C GLN A 84 25.49 -0.55 -0.52
N HIS A 85 24.98 -0.99 -1.66
CA HIS A 85 25.57 -0.64 -2.95
C HIS A 85 25.50 0.86 -3.23
N LEU A 86 24.34 1.50 -2.98
CA LEU A 86 24.18 2.94 -3.15
C LEU A 86 25.07 3.75 -2.21
N GLU A 87 25.23 3.31 -0.97
CA GLU A 87 26.17 3.91 0.00
C GLU A 87 27.63 3.83 -0.49
N GLN A 88 28.04 2.70 -1.09
CA GLN A 88 29.36 2.58 -1.70
C GLN A 88 29.55 3.56 -2.87
N LEU A 89 28.52 3.76 -3.71
CA LEU A 89 28.57 4.74 -4.79
C LEU A 89 28.67 6.17 -4.27
N ILE A 90 28.00 6.51 -3.17
CA ILE A 90 28.12 7.82 -2.50
C ILE A 90 29.55 8.01 -1.96
N ALA A 91 30.13 6.97 -1.35
CA ALA A 91 31.51 7.03 -0.87
C ALA A 91 32.50 7.23 -2.01
N GLN A 92 32.36 6.51 -3.13
CA GLN A 92 33.17 6.69 -4.35
C GLN A 92 33.04 8.11 -4.91
N ASN A 93 31.83 8.67 -4.97
CA ASN A 93 31.60 10.06 -5.37
C ASN A 93 32.34 11.05 -4.45
N SER A 94 32.40 10.78 -3.16
CA SER A 94 33.14 11.63 -2.21
C SER A 94 34.64 11.59 -2.46
N GLU A 95 35.21 10.42 -2.71
CA GLU A 95 36.62 10.24 -3.06
C GLU A 95 36.98 10.93 -4.36
N GLN A 96 36.13 10.84 -5.39
CA GLN A 96 36.30 11.52 -6.66
C GLN A 96 36.33 13.06 -6.49
N ARG A 97 35.41 13.62 -5.68
CA ARG A 97 35.42 15.06 -5.40
C ARG A 97 36.65 15.51 -4.64
N GLU A 98 37.13 14.68 -3.72
CA GLU A 98 38.40 14.97 -3.03
C GLU A 98 39.58 14.95 -4.00
N ALA A 99 39.63 14.01 -4.95
CA ALA A 99 40.66 13.96 -5.97
C ALA A 99 40.61 15.18 -6.88
N LEU A 100 39.40 15.60 -7.32
CA LEU A 100 39.21 16.82 -8.10
C LEU A 100 39.71 18.07 -7.33
N THR A 101 39.42 18.15 -6.05
CA THR A 101 39.89 19.26 -5.20
C THR A 101 41.41 19.30 -5.14
N LYS A 102 42.09 18.15 -5.03
CA LYS A 102 43.56 18.06 -5.06
C LYS A 102 44.14 18.48 -6.40
N LEU A 103 43.54 18.02 -7.52
CA LEU A 103 43.98 18.37 -8.86
C LEU A 103 43.81 19.88 -9.15
N MET A 104 42.72 20.47 -8.67
CA MET A 104 42.53 21.92 -8.78
C MET A 104 43.55 22.69 -7.97
N ALA A 105 43.84 22.29 -6.71
CA ALA A 105 44.81 22.93 -5.85
C ALA A 105 46.21 22.84 -6.42
N GLN A 106 46.53 21.82 -7.22
CA GLN A 106 47.81 21.64 -7.91
C GLN A 106 47.88 22.35 -9.27
N GLY A 107 46.78 22.99 -9.73
CA GLY A 107 46.72 23.69 -10.98
C GLY A 107 46.59 22.81 -12.23
N TYR A 108 46.25 21.51 -12.09
CA TYR A 108 46.08 20.58 -13.19
C TYR A 108 44.75 20.73 -13.90
N ILE A 109 43.73 21.25 -13.23
CA ILE A 109 42.41 21.54 -13.80
C ILE A 109 42.02 22.99 -13.52
N ASP A 110 41.22 23.58 -14.42
CA ASP A 110 40.70 24.92 -14.23
C ASP A 110 39.40 24.94 -13.38
N GLN A 111 39.03 26.13 -12.93
CA GLN A 111 37.85 26.34 -12.09
C GLN A 111 36.53 25.91 -12.76
N ILE A 112 36.44 26.07 -14.10
CA ILE A 112 35.21 25.77 -14.85
C ILE A 112 34.98 24.25 -14.86
N LEU A 113 36.01 23.50 -15.24
CA LEU A 113 35.96 22.03 -15.26
C LEU A 113 35.74 21.45 -13.86
N TYR A 114 36.46 22.01 -12.84
CA TYR A 114 36.24 21.62 -11.44
C TYR A 114 34.77 21.77 -11.02
N ASN A 115 34.16 22.92 -11.31
CA ASN A 115 32.78 23.19 -10.94
C ASN A 115 31.79 22.27 -11.69
N GLN A 116 32.03 22.02 -12.99
CA GLN A 116 31.19 21.11 -13.76
C GLN A 116 31.19 19.69 -13.22
N GLU A 117 32.38 19.13 -13.00
CA GLU A 117 32.52 17.76 -12.51
C GLU A 117 32.03 17.61 -11.05
N THR A 118 32.34 18.59 -10.21
CA THR A 118 31.87 18.58 -8.82
C THR A 118 30.34 18.66 -8.72
N ASN A 119 29.71 19.51 -9.56
CA ASN A 119 28.25 19.62 -9.58
C ASN A 119 27.59 18.34 -10.12
N ALA A 120 28.17 17.69 -11.13
CA ALA A 120 27.68 16.42 -11.65
C ALA A 120 27.73 15.33 -10.57
N LEU A 121 28.83 15.20 -9.82
CA LEU A 121 28.99 14.25 -8.73
C LEU A 121 28.05 14.55 -7.56
N LEU A 122 27.81 15.83 -7.25
CA LEU A 122 26.83 16.22 -6.22
C LEU A 122 25.40 15.81 -6.60
N LEU A 123 25.00 16.06 -7.84
CA LEU A 123 23.68 15.67 -8.33
C LEU A 123 23.49 14.15 -8.33
N GLN A 124 24.53 13.40 -8.69
CA GLN A 124 24.52 11.94 -8.61
C GLN A 124 24.38 11.46 -7.17
N ALA A 125 25.13 12.03 -6.21
CA ALA A 125 25.03 11.66 -4.81
C ALA A 125 23.64 11.95 -4.23
N GLU A 126 23.00 13.05 -4.66
CA GLU A 126 21.63 13.38 -4.24
C GLU A 126 20.61 12.37 -4.79
N THR A 127 20.77 11.96 -6.05
CA THR A 127 19.94 10.89 -6.63
C THR A 127 20.06 9.59 -5.83
N TYR A 128 21.27 9.17 -5.50
CA TYR A 128 21.49 7.96 -4.70
C TYR A 128 20.88 8.06 -3.29
N ARG A 129 20.93 9.24 -2.64
CA ARG A 129 20.26 9.45 -1.35
C ARG A 129 18.75 9.36 -1.47
N SER A 130 18.17 9.95 -2.49
CA SER A 130 16.72 9.86 -2.76
C SER A 130 16.28 8.41 -3.00
N ASP A 131 17.10 7.63 -3.71
CA ASP A 131 16.84 6.20 -3.94
C ASP A 131 16.89 5.40 -2.63
N ILE A 132 17.86 5.66 -1.75
CA ILE A 132 17.95 5.05 -0.42
C ILE A 132 16.72 5.38 0.41
N GLU A 133 16.28 6.63 0.42
CA GLU A 133 15.08 7.07 1.14
C GLU A 133 13.83 6.34 0.63
N ALA A 134 13.64 6.25 -0.69
CA ALA A 134 12.53 5.53 -1.30
C ALA A 134 12.51 4.03 -0.94
N ILE A 135 13.67 3.37 -0.96
CA ILE A 135 13.81 1.96 -0.55
C ILE A 135 13.47 1.80 0.95
N THR A 136 13.97 2.70 1.80
CA THR A 136 13.72 2.67 3.26
C THR A 136 12.24 2.85 3.58
N ILE A 137 11.54 3.77 2.90
CA ILE A 137 10.09 3.95 3.04
C ILE A 137 9.34 2.68 2.59
N GLY A 138 9.77 2.05 1.49
CA GLY A 138 9.22 0.78 1.02
C GLY A 138 9.37 -0.33 2.06
N MET A 139 10.54 -0.47 2.67
CA MET A 139 10.80 -1.47 3.73
C MET A 139 9.90 -1.28 4.95
N THR A 140 9.67 -0.04 5.38
CA THR A 140 8.75 0.24 6.51
C THR A 140 7.30 -0.15 6.17
N GLY A 141 6.87 0.10 4.93
CA GLY A 141 5.55 -0.32 4.44
C GLY A 141 5.39 -1.84 4.41
N ASP A 142 6.41 -2.58 4.01
CA ASP A 142 6.39 -4.05 3.97
C ASP A 142 6.44 -4.66 5.38
N ALA A 143 7.18 -4.08 6.31
CA ALA A 143 7.17 -4.49 7.72
C ALA A 143 5.78 -4.30 8.36
N ALA A 144 5.06 -3.22 8.02
CA ALA A 144 3.68 -3.04 8.45
C ALA A 144 2.76 -4.12 7.88
N LYS A 145 2.88 -4.45 6.60
CA LYS A 145 2.10 -5.53 5.96
C LYS A 145 2.38 -6.90 6.57
N VAL A 146 3.63 -7.21 6.92
CA VAL A 146 4.00 -8.43 7.63
C VAL A 146 3.30 -8.49 8.98
N THR A 147 3.31 -7.40 9.74
CA THR A 147 2.66 -7.31 11.05
C THR A 147 1.15 -7.50 10.94
N GLU A 148 0.49 -6.79 10.03
CA GLU A 148 -0.97 -6.90 9.80
C GLU A 148 -1.36 -8.30 9.32
N THR A 149 -0.58 -8.89 8.41
CA THR A 149 -0.81 -10.26 7.93
C THR A 149 -0.67 -11.29 9.05
N ASN A 150 0.31 -11.13 9.96
CA ASN A 150 0.48 -11.98 11.13
C ASN A 150 -0.71 -11.88 12.10
N LEU A 151 -1.21 -10.66 12.36
CA LEU A 151 -2.40 -10.44 13.19
C LEU A 151 -3.63 -11.12 12.59
N LEU A 152 -3.85 -10.97 11.30
CA LEU A 152 -4.94 -11.63 10.57
C LEU A 152 -4.77 -13.15 10.60
N LEU A 153 -3.57 -13.67 10.36
CA LEU A 153 -3.27 -15.10 10.41
C LEU A 153 -3.52 -15.69 11.81
N HIS A 154 -3.09 -14.99 12.85
CA HIS A 154 -3.37 -15.40 14.23
C HIS A 154 -4.87 -15.47 14.51
N PHE A 155 -5.62 -14.45 14.11
CA PHE A 155 -7.08 -14.44 14.26
C PHE A 155 -7.74 -15.60 13.53
N VAL A 156 -7.49 -15.78 12.22
CA VAL A 156 -8.18 -16.83 11.43
C VAL A 156 -7.78 -18.25 11.80
N SER A 157 -6.58 -18.44 12.37
CA SER A 157 -6.12 -19.77 12.82
C SER A 157 -6.69 -20.21 14.17
N HIS A 158 -7.24 -19.30 14.97
CA HIS A 158 -7.78 -19.54 16.31
C HIS A 158 -9.29 -19.25 16.42
N THR A 159 -9.95 -18.91 15.32
CA THR A 159 -11.36 -18.55 15.30
C THR A 159 -12.16 -19.58 14.51
N ASP A 160 -13.29 -19.96 15.05
CA ASP A 160 -14.28 -20.79 14.34
C ASP A 160 -15.03 -19.97 13.30
N MET A 161 -15.78 -20.66 12.42
CA MET A 161 -16.59 -20.02 11.37
C MET A 161 -17.55 -18.98 11.96
N LEU A 162 -17.52 -17.79 11.42
CA LEU A 162 -18.34 -16.67 11.85
C LEU A 162 -19.79 -16.83 11.35
N THR A 163 -20.74 -16.63 12.25
CA THR A 163 -22.19 -16.69 11.94
C THR A 163 -22.84 -15.32 11.85
N ALA A 164 -22.20 -14.28 12.41
CA ALA A 164 -22.73 -12.93 12.46
C ALA A 164 -21.65 -11.90 12.14
N TYR A 165 -22.07 -10.76 11.59
CA TYR A 165 -21.20 -9.61 11.32
C TYR A 165 -20.83 -8.92 12.66
N SER A 166 -19.57 -8.54 12.77
CA SER A 166 -19.05 -7.66 13.82
C SER A 166 -18.41 -6.42 13.20
N GLU A 167 -18.80 -5.26 13.69
CA GLU A 167 -18.22 -3.97 13.27
C GLU A 167 -16.76 -3.88 13.72
N GLU A 168 -16.46 -4.38 14.92
CA GLU A 168 -15.10 -4.46 15.45
C GLU A 168 -14.16 -5.28 14.54
N LEU A 169 -14.61 -6.43 14.03
CA LEU A 169 -13.82 -7.22 13.08
C LEU A 169 -13.61 -6.47 11.77
N PHE A 170 -14.62 -5.73 11.32
CA PHE A 170 -14.48 -4.92 10.11
C PHE A 170 -13.45 -3.80 10.32
N GLU A 171 -13.55 -3.06 11.41
CA GLU A 171 -12.62 -1.97 11.73
C GLU A 171 -11.19 -2.47 11.96
N ASN A 172 -11.01 -3.68 12.53
CA ASN A 172 -9.69 -4.23 12.77
C ASN A 172 -8.97 -4.70 11.51
N TYR A 173 -9.68 -5.31 10.56
CA TYR A 173 -9.06 -6.00 9.42
C TYR A 173 -9.32 -5.38 8.06
N ALA A 174 -10.34 -4.56 7.88
CA ALA A 174 -10.61 -3.87 6.63
C ALA A 174 -10.19 -2.40 6.70
N ASP A 175 -9.45 -1.95 5.69
CA ASP A 175 -9.15 -0.53 5.52
C ASP A 175 -10.33 0.17 4.84
N HIS A 176 -10.72 -0.30 3.67
CA HIS A 176 -11.88 0.24 2.95
C HIS A 176 -12.50 -0.78 1.99
N ILE A 177 -13.62 -0.39 1.40
CA ILE A 177 -14.34 -1.17 0.40
C ILE A 177 -14.36 -0.43 -0.93
N GLU A 178 -13.96 -1.10 -2.00
CA GLU A 178 -14.14 -0.64 -3.37
C GLU A 178 -15.34 -1.33 -4.01
N VAL A 179 -16.31 -0.56 -4.46
CA VAL A 179 -17.47 -1.08 -5.18
C VAL A 179 -17.20 -1.03 -6.67
N MET A 180 -16.88 -2.18 -7.26
CA MET A 180 -16.55 -2.31 -8.68
C MET A 180 -17.80 -2.34 -9.55
N ASN A 181 -18.81 -3.09 -9.14
CA ASN A 181 -20.13 -3.12 -9.76
C ASN A 181 -21.17 -3.64 -8.74
N ARG A 182 -22.42 -3.84 -9.15
CA ARG A 182 -23.51 -4.27 -8.25
C ARG A 182 -23.25 -5.63 -7.58
N ASN A 183 -22.55 -6.51 -8.27
CA ASN A 183 -22.33 -7.90 -7.84
C ASN A 183 -20.87 -8.14 -7.42
N GLU A 184 -20.04 -7.11 -7.46
CA GLU A 184 -18.61 -7.22 -7.18
C GLU A 184 -18.14 -6.08 -6.29
N ILE A 185 -17.74 -6.44 -5.11
CA ILE A 185 -17.10 -5.55 -4.13
C ILE A 185 -15.71 -6.12 -3.78
N ARG A 186 -14.76 -5.24 -3.58
CA ARG A 186 -13.41 -5.58 -3.15
C ARG A 186 -13.19 -5.04 -1.75
N PHE A 187 -12.79 -5.90 -0.83
CA PHE A 187 -12.31 -5.47 0.48
C PHE A 187 -10.80 -5.26 0.40
N VAL A 188 -10.35 -4.06 0.74
CA VAL A 188 -8.94 -3.76 0.93
C VAL A 188 -8.65 -4.00 2.40
N MET A 189 -7.80 -4.99 2.68
CA MET A 189 -7.40 -5.34 4.04
C MET A 189 -6.26 -4.42 4.49
N LYS A 190 -6.16 -4.22 5.80
CA LYS A 190 -5.04 -3.48 6.40
C LYS A 190 -3.75 -4.21 6.24
#